data_52fecdcb4de09dccfe9baad36e1a0fd4
#
_entry.id   52fecdcb4de09dccfe9baad36e1a0fd4
#
_cell.length_a   1.000
_cell.length_b   1.000
_cell.length_c   1.000
_cell.angle_alpha   90.00
_cell.angle_beta   90.00
_cell.angle_gamma   90.00
#
_symmetry.space_group_name_H-M   'P 1'
#
loop_
_entity.id
_entity.type
_entity.pdbx_description
1 polymer ?
#
loop_
_entity_poly.entity_id
_entity_poly.type
_entity_poly.pdbx_seq_one_letter_code
_entity_poly.pdbx_strand_id
1 'polypeptide(L)'
;MMRRLLLLGLLGLALGAPVAYAQTAPANPVDPASVQALRDMGAQLQSLKRFRVTTDLSGERVLTDGQKLTHSATATMDVARPDRLRATMRSPRSQRVLYFDGTHATLYTPALKVYSTVELNDTLAGLVEKLENRFGIEVPLSDLFVWGTPAAPLDKIESAMNAGQDFIGDELCDHYAFRQGNFDWQIWISTGAKPLPRKVVITNRADEARPQSVSLISWNLNPGFNDAVFRFVPPQGATQAQIVAPKTQ
;
A
#
# COMPACT_ATOMS: atom_id res chain seq x y z
N MET A 1 89.82 -2.01 -29.32
CA MET A 1 89.89 -1.13 -28.13
C MET A 1 88.46 -0.94 -27.58
N MET A 2 88.15 -1.54 -26.47
CA MET A 2 86.86 -1.58 -25.85
C MET A 2 86.69 -0.49 -24.81
N ARG A 3 85.64 0.27 -24.89
CA ARG A 3 85.17 1.13 -23.80
C ARG A 3 83.75 0.64 -23.31
N ARG A 4 83.70 0.08 -22.12
CA ARG A 4 82.50 -0.25 -21.41
C ARG A 4 81.88 0.98 -20.79
N LEU A 5 80.61 1.28 -21.07
CA LEU A 5 79.76 2.21 -20.33
C LEU A 5 78.86 1.42 -19.38
N LEU A 6 79.01 1.72 -18.09
CA LEU A 6 78.08 1.26 -17.03
C LEU A 6 76.89 2.26 -16.98
N LEU A 7 75.68 1.75 -17.19
CA LEU A 7 74.44 2.46 -16.90
C LEU A 7 73.96 2.07 -15.51
N LEU A 8 73.99 2.99 -14.57
CA LEU A 8 73.28 2.89 -13.28
C LEU A 8 71.79 3.10 -13.49
N GLY A 9 70.98 2.06 -13.21
CA GLY A 9 69.53 2.15 -13.15
C GLY A 9 69.11 2.65 -11.77
N LEU A 10 68.43 3.81 -11.75
CA LEU A 10 67.72 4.30 -10.59
C LEU A 10 66.36 3.57 -10.48
N LEU A 11 66.20 2.72 -9.48
CA LEU A 11 64.91 2.12 -9.11
C LEU A 11 64.13 3.13 -8.27
N GLY A 12 63.13 3.78 -8.90
CA GLY A 12 62.19 4.65 -8.20
C GLY A 12 61.15 3.82 -7.46
N LEU A 13 61.20 3.74 -6.14
CA LEU A 13 60.11 3.24 -5.30
C LEU A 13 58.95 4.22 -5.31
N ALA A 14 57.90 3.92 -6.05
CA ALA A 14 56.65 4.66 -5.93
C ALA A 14 55.91 4.15 -4.67
N LEU A 15 55.95 4.95 -3.59
CA LEU A 15 55.08 4.77 -2.43
C LEU A 15 53.64 5.11 -2.83
N GLY A 16 52.88 4.07 -3.18
CA GLY A 16 51.43 4.16 -3.33
C GLY A 16 50.77 4.41 -1.97
N ALA A 17 50.36 5.65 -1.72
CA ALA A 17 49.51 5.93 -0.56
C ALA A 17 48.17 5.20 -0.68
N PRO A 18 47.70 4.50 0.35
CA PRO A 18 46.39 3.90 0.30
C PRO A 18 45.31 4.99 0.19
N VAL A 19 44.57 4.99 -0.91
CA VAL A 19 43.36 5.82 -1.04
C VAL A 19 42.34 5.24 -0.07
N ALA A 20 42.22 5.83 1.12
CA ALA A 20 41.14 5.53 2.04
C ALA A 20 39.82 5.97 1.37
N TYR A 21 39.03 5.04 0.87
CA TYR A 21 37.64 5.31 0.54
C TYR A 21 36.95 5.64 1.88
N ALA A 22 36.69 6.92 2.10
CA ALA A 22 35.81 7.35 3.15
C ALA A 22 34.43 6.72 2.86
N GLN A 23 34.08 5.66 3.59
CA GLN A 23 32.70 5.21 3.67
C GLN A 23 31.91 6.37 4.27
N THR A 24 31.18 7.09 3.43
CA THR A 24 30.17 8.03 3.91
C THR A 24 29.24 7.23 4.83
N ALA A 25 29.13 7.68 6.09
CA ALA A 25 28.15 7.15 7.00
C ALA A 25 26.80 7.10 6.27
N PRO A 26 25.98 6.03 6.41
CA PRO A 26 24.70 5.97 5.76
C PRO A 26 23.93 7.24 6.12
N ALA A 27 23.51 7.98 5.08
CA ALA A 27 22.61 9.09 5.25
C ALA A 27 21.44 8.64 6.14
N ASN A 28 20.95 9.53 7.01
CA ASN A 28 19.86 9.25 7.94
C ASN A 28 18.87 8.26 7.30
N PRO A 29 18.67 7.07 7.88
CA PRO A 29 17.87 6.02 7.24
C PRO A 29 16.43 6.45 6.94
N VAL A 30 15.94 7.51 7.60
CA VAL A 30 14.61 8.09 7.40
C VAL A 30 14.77 9.50 6.82
N ASP A 31 14.55 9.64 5.51
CA ASP A 31 14.50 10.95 4.85
C ASP A 31 13.24 11.72 5.29
N PRO A 32 13.40 12.89 5.95
CA PRO A 32 12.24 13.66 6.43
C PRO A 32 11.33 14.16 5.31
N ALA A 33 11.87 14.44 4.11
CA ALA A 33 11.08 14.91 2.98
C ALA A 33 10.15 13.82 2.45
N SER A 34 10.61 12.57 2.41
CA SER A 34 9.78 11.42 2.03
C SER A 34 8.64 11.17 3.03
N VAL A 35 8.88 11.35 4.33
CA VAL A 35 7.84 11.26 5.35
C VAL A 35 6.87 12.45 5.24
N GLN A 36 7.38 13.64 4.89
CA GLN A 36 6.50 14.81 4.68
C GLN A 36 5.57 14.61 3.48
N ALA A 37 6.06 14.00 2.39
CA ALA A 37 5.22 13.65 1.23
C ALA A 37 4.05 12.74 1.61
N LEU A 38 4.25 11.78 2.53
CA LEU A 38 3.16 10.95 3.06
C LEU A 38 2.15 11.77 3.88
N ARG A 39 2.62 12.76 4.66
CA ARG A 39 1.74 13.64 5.42
C ARG A 39 0.89 14.52 4.49
N ASP A 40 1.51 15.10 3.45
CA ASP A 40 0.83 15.94 2.48
C ASP A 40 -0.22 15.15 1.69
N MET A 41 0.14 13.95 1.23
CA MET A 41 -0.79 13.02 0.61
C MET A 41 -1.92 12.63 1.58
N GLY A 42 -1.61 12.35 2.83
CA GLY A 42 -2.60 12.04 3.87
C GLY A 42 -3.57 13.20 4.10
N ALA A 43 -3.06 14.43 4.18
CA ALA A 43 -3.90 15.63 4.30
C ALA A 43 -4.82 15.80 3.08
N GLN A 44 -4.32 15.57 1.86
CA GLN A 44 -5.13 15.57 0.66
C GLN A 44 -6.22 14.50 0.71
N LEU A 45 -5.90 13.26 1.11
CA LEU A 45 -6.88 12.18 1.27
C LEU A 45 -7.98 12.52 2.27
N GLN A 46 -7.65 13.15 3.40
CA GLN A 46 -8.64 13.56 4.41
C GLN A 46 -9.51 14.73 3.92
N SER A 47 -9.03 15.55 3.00
CA SER A 47 -9.82 16.64 2.41
C SER A 47 -10.94 16.16 1.49
N LEU A 48 -10.82 14.96 0.92
CA LEU A 48 -11.79 14.37 0.01
C LEU A 48 -13.06 13.99 0.76
N LYS A 49 -14.20 14.53 0.37
CA LYS A 49 -15.50 14.23 0.99
C LYS A 49 -16.23 13.08 0.32
N ARG A 50 -16.24 13.09 -1.01
CA ARG A 50 -16.87 12.05 -1.84
C ARG A 50 -15.93 11.70 -2.99
N PHE A 51 -15.70 10.42 -3.18
CA PHE A 51 -14.86 9.94 -4.28
C PHE A 51 -15.14 8.47 -4.58
N ARG A 52 -14.74 8.05 -5.76
CA ARG A 52 -14.59 6.64 -6.11
C ARG A 52 -13.12 6.36 -6.35
N VAL A 53 -12.63 5.29 -5.78
CA VAL A 53 -11.31 4.75 -6.09
C VAL A 53 -11.48 3.34 -6.63
N THR A 54 -10.75 3.05 -7.72
CA THR A 54 -10.67 1.72 -8.30
C THR A 54 -9.22 1.27 -8.27
N THR A 55 -8.99 0.00 -7.96
CA THR A 55 -7.65 -0.56 -7.97
C THR A 55 -7.61 -1.90 -8.68
N ASP A 56 -6.57 -2.07 -9.50
CA ASP A 56 -6.15 -3.37 -10.01
C ASP A 56 -5.10 -3.92 -9.07
N LEU A 57 -5.44 -5.06 -8.47
CA LEU A 57 -4.64 -5.75 -7.47
C LEU A 57 -3.96 -6.94 -8.10
N SER A 58 -2.68 -7.09 -7.81
CA SER A 58 -1.88 -8.27 -8.14
C SER A 58 -1.11 -8.70 -6.89
N GLY A 59 -1.17 -9.97 -6.54
CA GLY A 59 -0.48 -10.49 -5.35
C GLY A 59 0.12 -11.87 -5.61
N GLU A 60 1.25 -12.14 -5.00
CA GLU A 60 1.94 -13.41 -5.08
C GLU A 60 1.55 -14.32 -3.91
N ARG A 61 1.33 -15.59 -4.21
CA ARG A 61 1.26 -16.68 -3.24
C ARG A 61 2.44 -17.61 -3.45
N VAL A 62 3.18 -17.89 -2.41
CA VAL A 62 4.29 -18.85 -2.43
C VAL A 62 3.73 -20.24 -2.18
N LEU A 63 4.08 -21.18 -3.01
CA LEU A 63 3.78 -22.61 -2.84
C LEU A 63 4.82 -23.26 -1.93
N THR A 64 4.54 -24.48 -1.47
CA THR A 64 5.44 -25.24 -0.58
C THR A 64 6.80 -25.58 -1.19
N ASP A 65 6.89 -25.57 -2.52
CA ASP A 65 8.12 -25.78 -3.29
C ASP A 65 8.86 -24.46 -3.61
N GLY A 66 8.35 -23.32 -3.12
CA GLY A 66 8.92 -22.00 -3.37
C GLY A 66 8.44 -21.33 -4.66
N GLN A 67 7.67 -22.01 -5.51
CA GLN A 67 7.11 -21.39 -6.71
C GLN A 67 6.12 -20.29 -6.34
N LYS A 68 6.20 -19.14 -7.03
CA LYS A 68 5.28 -18.03 -6.86
C LYS A 68 4.15 -18.05 -7.89
N LEU A 69 2.92 -17.96 -7.41
CA LEU A 69 1.75 -17.81 -8.26
C LEU A 69 1.17 -16.41 -8.09
N THR A 70 1.03 -15.70 -9.20
CA THR A 70 0.39 -14.39 -9.21
C THR A 70 -1.12 -14.54 -9.33
N HIS A 71 -1.85 -13.82 -8.48
CA HIS A 71 -3.31 -13.70 -8.51
C HIS A 71 -3.70 -12.25 -8.75
N SER A 72 -4.77 -12.05 -9.52
CA SER A 72 -5.29 -10.72 -9.79
C SER A 72 -6.72 -10.57 -9.29
N ALA A 73 -7.06 -9.37 -8.87
CA ALA A 73 -8.39 -8.96 -8.48
C ALA A 73 -8.57 -7.48 -8.84
N THR A 74 -9.81 -7.03 -8.91
CA THR A 74 -10.14 -5.61 -8.97
C THR A 74 -10.95 -5.23 -7.75
N ALA A 75 -10.75 -4.03 -7.23
CA ALA A 75 -11.62 -3.47 -6.21
C ALA A 75 -12.09 -2.07 -6.61
N THR A 76 -13.35 -1.78 -6.27
CA THR A 76 -13.92 -0.45 -6.44
C THR A 76 -14.52 -0.03 -5.11
N MET A 77 -14.18 1.17 -4.66
CA MET A 77 -14.72 1.74 -3.43
C MET A 77 -15.43 3.06 -3.75
N ASP A 78 -16.70 3.14 -3.40
CA ASP A 78 -17.47 4.37 -3.28
C ASP A 78 -17.35 4.86 -1.85
N VAL A 79 -16.95 6.09 -1.65
CA VAL A 79 -16.67 6.66 -0.34
C VAL A 79 -17.38 7.99 -0.17
N ALA A 80 -18.07 8.16 0.96
CA ALA A 80 -18.49 9.46 1.45
C ALA A 80 -18.09 9.58 2.92
N ARG A 81 -17.14 10.46 3.21
CA ARG A 81 -16.67 10.70 4.58
C ARG A 81 -17.74 11.39 5.41
N PRO A 82 -17.75 11.16 6.74
CA PRO A 82 -16.72 10.43 7.50
C PRO A 82 -16.93 8.92 7.61
N ASP A 83 -18.09 8.37 7.24
CA ASP A 83 -18.57 7.08 7.73
C ASP A 83 -19.36 6.26 6.69
N ARG A 84 -19.18 6.51 5.40
CA ARG A 84 -19.89 5.79 4.34
C ARG A 84 -18.91 5.10 3.39
N LEU A 85 -19.10 3.80 3.18
CA LEU A 85 -18.29 3.00 2.29
C LEU A 85 -19.13 1.93 1.60
N ARG A 86 -18.91 1.77 0.30
CA ARG A 86 -19.23 0.55 -0.42
C ARG A 86 -17.99 0.07 -1.13
N ALA A 87 -17.45 -1.07 -0.72
CA ALA A 87 -16.27 -1.67 -1.34
C ALA A 87 -16.65 -2.97 -2.02
N THR A 88 -16.39 -3.08 -3.31
CA THR A 88 -16.58 -4.31 -4.09
C THR A 88 -15.21 -4.84 -4.47
N MET A 89 -14.91 -6.07 -4.09
CA MET A 89 -13.73 -6.80 -4.52
C MET A 89 -14.16 -7.97 -5.41
N ARG A 90 -13.53 -8.09 -6.56
CA ARG A 90 -13.86 -9.10 -7.57
C ARG A 90 -12.61 -9.79 -8.10
N SER A 91 -12.64 -11.11 -8.10
CA SER A 91 -11.69 -11.98 -8.79
C SER A 91 -12.45 -13.08 -9.53
N PRO A 92 -11.82 -13.87 -10.41
CA PRO A 92 -12.47 -15.01 -11.05
C PRO A 92 -13.05 -16.04 -10.06
N ARG A 93 -12.53 -16.09 -8.85
CA ARG A 93 -12.90 -17.08 -7.83
C ARG A 93 -13.88 -16.56 -6.77
N SER A 94 -14.00 -15.24 -6.63
CA SER A 94 -14.77 -14.64 -5.53
C SER A 94 -15.19 -13.23 -5.86
N GLN A 95 -16.42 -12.90 -5.44
CA GLN A 95 -16.86 -11.51 -5.36
C GLN A 95 -17.40 -11.27 -3.96
N ARG A 96 -16.97 -10.16 -3.35
CA ARG A 96 -17.44 -9.70 -2.03
C ARG A 96 -17.79 -8.22 -2.11
N VAL A 97 -18.83 -7.83 -1.41
CA VAL A 97 -19.25 -6.44 -1.31
C VAL A 97 -19.42 -6.09 0.16
N LEU A 98 -18.64 -5.12 0.62
CA LEU A 98 -18.79 -4.53 1.94
C LEU A 98 -19.62 -3.26 1.80
N TYR A 99 -20.66 -3.15 2.62
CA TYR A 99 -21.46 -1.94 2.79
C TYR A 99 -21.26 -1.41 4.20
N PHE A 100 -21.09 -0.11 4.31
CA PHE A 100 -21.04 0.58 5.60
C PHE A 100 -21.83 1.87 5.51
N ASP A 101 -22.82 2.01 6.35
CA ASP A 101 -23.75 3.15 6.39
C ASP A 101 -23.52 4.08 7.60
N GLY A 102 -22.41 3.89 8.31
CA GLY A 102 -22.03 4.63 9.52
C GLY A 102 -22.46 3.95 10.81
N THR A 103 -23.39 3.00 10.73
CA THR A 103 -23.94 2.27 11.90
C THR A 103 -23.87 0.77 11.74
N HIS A 104 -23.89 0.27 10.52
CA HIS A 104 -23.85 -1.16 10.21
C HIS A 104 -22.83 -1.45 9.12
N ALA A 105 -21.99 -2.44 9.36
CA ALA A 105 -21.13 -3.03 8.36
C ALA A 105 -21.72 -4.37 7.90
N THR A 106 -22.01 -4.48 6.59
CA THR A 106 -22.56 -5.70 5.98
C THR A 106 -21.60 -6.22 4.92
N LEU A 107 -21.14 -7.46 5.09
CA LEU A 107 -20.38 -8.17 4.06
C LEU A 107 -21.35 -9.12 3.33
N TYR A 108 -21.41 -8.96 2.00
CA TYR A 108 -22.26 -9.77 1.13
C TYR A 108 -21.42 -10.55 0.12
N THR A 109 -21.70 -11.83 -0.05
CA THR A 109 -21.09 -12.72 -1.04
C THR A 109 -22.14 -13.10 -2.08
N PRO A 110 -22.21 -12.44 -3.25
CA PRO A 110 -23.27 -12.63 -4.24
C PRO A 110 -23.43 -14.06 -4.74
N ALA A 111 -22.32 -14.75 -5.00
CA ALA A 111 -22.33 -16.13 -5.52
C ALA A 111 -23.01 -17.12 -4.58
N LEU A 112 -22.92 -16.88 -3.27
CA LEU A 112 -23.54 -17.72 -2.24
C LEU A 112 -24.91 -17.19 -1.79
N LYS A 113 -25.25 -15.95 -2.17
CA LYS A 113 -26.41 -15.22 -1.65
C LYS A 113 -26.41 -15.14 -0.11
N VAL A 114 -25.23 -15.02 0.50
CA VAL A 114 -25.07 -14.95 1.96
C VAL A 114 -24.55 -13.58 2.35
N TYR A 115 -25.10 -13.01 3.40
CA TYR A 115 -24.61 -11.79 4.00
C TYR A 115 -24.47 -11.90 5.52
N SER A 116 -23.61 -11.07 6.07
CA SER A 116 -23.45 -10.92 7.52
C SER A 116 -23.40 -9.45 7.86
N THR A 117 -24.13 -9.05 8.88
CA THR A 117 -24.19 -7.66 9.34
C THR A 117 -23.74 -7.58 10.79
N VAL A 118 -22.93 -6.58 11.10
CA VAL A 118 -22.54 -6.22 12.46
C VAL A 118 -22.88 -4.77 12.70
N GLU A 119 -23.33 -4.45 13.91
CA GLU A 119 -23.48 -3.08 14.38
C GLU A 119 -22.09 -2.51 14.67
N LEU A 120 -21.80 -1.36 14.09
CA LEU A 120 -20.50 -0.74 14.17
C LEU A 120 -20.64 0.77 13.91
N ASN A 121 -20.74 1.56 14.98
CA ASN A 121 -20.78 3.02 14.90
C ASN A 121 -19.33 3.54 14.91
N ASP A 122 -18.81 3.97 13.76
CA ASP A 122 -17.46 4.52 13.68
C ASP A 122 -17.22 5.33 12.40
N THR A 123 -16.04 5.95 12.34
CA THR A 123 -15.47 6.53 11.13
C THR A 123 -14.92 5.42 10.20
N LEU A 124 -14.53 5.79 8.98
CA LEU A 124 -13.90 4.85 8.04
C LEU A 124 -12.59 4.25 8.58
N ALA A 125 -11.80 5.03 9.32
CA ALA A 125 -10.57 4.51 9.95
C ALA A 125 -10.89 3.48 11.04
N GLY A 126 -11.85 3.77 11.91
CA GLY A 126 -12.28 2.82 12.95
C GLY A 126 -13.00 1.60 12.38
N LEU A 127 -13.74 1.75 11.26
CA LEU A 127 -14.32 0.60 10.52
C LEU A 127 -13.22 -0.38 10.12
N VAL A 128 -12.18 0.11 9.44
CA VAL A 128 -11.07 -0.72 8.93
C VAL A 128 -10.38 -1.44 10.08
N GLU A 129 -10.00 -0.71 11.12
CA GLU A 129 -9.35 -1.27 12.30
C GLU A 129 -10.19 -2.40 12.95
N LYS A 130 -11.49 -2.17 13.13
CA LYS A 130 -12.38 -3.16 13.76
C LYS A 130 -12.63 -4.37 12.86
N LEU A 131 -12.77 -4.18 11.55
CA LEU A 131 -12.95 -5.29 10.60
C LEU A 131 -11.73 -6.21 10.58
N GLU A 132 -10.54 -5.64 10.58
CA GLU A 132 -9.29 -6.40 10.60
C GLU A 132 -9.08 -7.10 11.94
N ASN A 133 -9.09 -6.35 13.05
CA ASN A 133 -8.73 -6.87 14.38
C ASN A 133 -9.77 -7.83 14.95
N ARG A 134 -11.07 -7.64 14.69
CA ARG A 134 -12.13 -8.46 15.29
C ARG A 134 -12.58 -9.59 14.38
N PHE A 135 -12.51 -9.41 13.07
CA PHE A 135 -13.12 -10.34 12.11
C PHE A 135 -12.14 -10.88 11.08
N GLY A 136 -10.87 -10.39 11.05
CA GLY A 136 -9.87 -10.77 10.06
C GLY A 136 -10.29 -10.40 8.62
N ILE A 137 -11.11 -9.35 8.48
CA ILE A 137 -11.59 -8.88 7.18
C ILE A 137 -10.71 -7.72 6.72
N GLU A 138 -9.91 -7.98 5.70
CA GLU A 138 -9.10 -6.96 5.05
C GLU A 138 -9.93 -6.17 4.03
N VAL A 139 -9.86 -4.85 4.12
CA VAL A 139 -10.45 -3.94 3.13
C VAL A 139 -9.33 -3.52 2.17
N PRO A 140 -9.50 -3.67 0.83
CA PRO A 140 -8.51 -3.22 -0.11
C PRO A 140 -8.15 -1.75 0.10
N LEU A 141 -6.85 -1.41 0.04
CA LEU A 141 -6.37 -0.04 0.24
C LEU A 141 -6.85 0.61 1.55
N SER A 142 -7.02 -0.19 2.61
CA SER A 142 -7.47 0.29 3.93
C SER A 142 -6.67 1.47 4.46
N ASP A 143 -5.38 1.53 4.16
CA ASP A 143 -4.48 2.61 4.53
C ASP A 143 -4.94 4.00 4.04
N LEU A 144 -5.71 4.07 2.93
CA LEU A 144 -6.30 5.32 2.44
C LEU A 144 -7.21 6.02 3.48
N PHE A 145 -7.73 5.26 4.42
CA PHE A 145 -8.60 5.78 5.48
C PHE A 145 -7.82 6.16 6.74
N VAL A 146 -6.60 5.63 6.88
CA VAL A 146 -5.71 5.83 8.05
C VAL A 146 -4.73 6.96 7.80
N TRP A 147 -4.17 7.08 6.58
CA TRP A 147 -3.25 8.18 6.25
C TRP A 147 -3.89 9.56 6.46
N GLY A 148 -3.11 10.45 7.08
CA GLY A 148 -3.55 11.79 7.46
C GLY A 148 -4.38 11.84 8.75
N THR A 149 -4.55 10.72 9.45
CA THR A 149 -5.13 10.65 10.79
C THR A 149 -4.03 10.43 11.85
N PRO A 150 -4.31 10.65 13.15
CA PRO A 150 -3.36 10.31 14.21
C PRO A 150 -3.00 8.83 14.32
N ALA A 151 -3.81 7.94 13.73
CA ALA A 151 -3.56 6.50 13.71
C ALA A 151 -2.56 6.06 12.64
N ALA A 152 -2.14 6.97 11.72
CA ALA A 152 -1.15 6.65 10.71
C ALA A 152 0.21 6.32 11.37
N PRO A 153 0.78 5.11 11.18
CA PRO A 153 1.95 4.65 11.92
C PRO A 153 3.27 5.19 11.33
N LEU A 154 3.35 6.51 11.12
CA LEU A 154 4.53 7.15 10.53
C LEU A 154 5.76 7.12 11.44
N ASP A 155 5.55 7.00 12.74
CA ASP A 155 6.60 6.84 13.75
C ASP A 155 7.28 5.47 13.72
N LYS A 156 6.67 4.48 13.06
CA LYS A 156 7.21 3.13 12.90
C LYS A 156 8.04 2.95 11.63
N ILE A 157 8.24 4.01 10.84
CA ILE A 157 9.06 3.97 9.64
C ILE A 157 10.54 3.86 10.05
N GLU A 158 11.21 2.80 9.59
CA GLU A 158 12.62 2.50 9.88
C GLU A 158 13.56 3.04 8.81
N SER A 159 13.08 3.16 7.57
CA SER A 159 13.81 3.71 6.43
C SER A 159 12.85 4.39 5.47
N ALA A 160 13.26 5.54 4.95
CA ALA A 160 12.51 6.31 3.97
C ALA A 160 13.45 6.97 2.97
N MET A 161 13.12 6.92 1.68
CA MET A 161 13.88 7.59 0.63
C MET A 161 12.99 8.01 -0.53
N ASN A 162 13.38 9.10 -1.19
CA ASN A 162 12.88 9.43 -2.51
C ASN A 162 13.67 8.62 -3.55
N ALA A 163 12.98 7.81 -4.35
CA ALA A 163 13.56 6.96 -5.38
C ALA A 163 13.50 7.59 -6.78
N GLY A 164 13.08 8.86 -6.89
CA GLY A 164 12.97 9.59 -8.15
C GLY A 164 11.54 9.75 -8.63
N GLN A 165 11.33 9.75 -9.94
CA GLN A 165 10.03 9.93 -10.56
C GLN A 165 9.78 8.86 -11.61
N ASP A 166 8.51 8.45 -11.74
CA ASP A 166 8.03 7.52 -12.75
C ASP A 166 6.69 7.99 -13.34
N PHE A 167 6.37 7.51 -14.52
CA PHE A 167 5.02 7.61 -15.06
C PHE A 167 4.18 6.41 -14.62
N ILE A 168 3.00 6.67 -14.03
CA ILE A 168 1.97 5.66 -13.78
C ILE A 168 0.80 5.95 -14.72
N GLY A 169 0.70 5.16 -15.78
CA GLY A 169 -0.09 5.54 -16.96
C GLY A 169 0.50 6.82 -17.57
N ASP A 170 -0.34 7.83 -17.76
CA ASP A 170 0.06 9.14 -18.30
C ASP A 170 0.38 10.18 -17.21
N GLU A 171 0.40 9.79 -15.94
CA GLU A 171 0.59 10.72 -14.82
C GLU A 171 1.98 10.60 -14.21
N LEU A 172 2.69 11.73 -14.14
CA LEU A 172 4.00 11.82 -13.48
C LEU A 172 3.80 11.73 -11.97
N CYS A 173 4.54 10.85 -11.34
CA CYS A 173 4.50 10.59 -9.90
C CYS A 173 5.88 10.66 -9.28
N ASP A 174 5.96 11.17 -8.07
CA ASP A 174 7.12 10.99 -7.21
C ASP A 174 7.09 9.58 -6.61
N HIS A 175 8.23 8.90 -6.66
CA HIS A 175 8.39 7.54 -6.17
C HIS A 175 9.13 7.54 -4.85
N TYR A 176 8.51 6.95 -3.83
CA TYR A 176 9.09 6.81 -2.50
C TYR A 176 9.18 5.35 -2.09
N ALA A 177 10.24 5.00 -1.34
CA ALA A 177 10.44 3.67 -0.79
C ALA A 177 10.62 3.75 0.73
N PHE A 178 9.99 2.80 1.44
CA PHE A 178 9.95 2.76 2.89
C PHE A 178 10.20 1.35 3.40
N ARG A 179 10.70 1.27 4.64
CA ARG A 179 10.77 0.04 5.43
C ARG A 179 10.04 0.25 6.74
N GLN A 180 9.23 -0.75 7.11
CA GLN A 180 8.46 -0.70 8.34
C GLN A 180 8.16 -2.12 8.82
N GLY A 181 8.72 -2.53 9.94
CA GLY A 181 8.57 -3.88 10.47
C GLY A 181 8.96 -4.95 9.44
N ASN A 182 8.05 -5.87 9.19
CA ASN A 182 8.26 -6.97 8.25
C ASN A 182 8.01 -6.60 6.78
N PHE A 183 7.81 -5.32 6.47
CA PHE A 183 7.47 -4.90 5.12
C PHE A 183 8.47 -3.89 4.56
N ASP A 184 8.87 -4.09 3.30
CA ASP A 184 9.35 -3.04 2.42
C ASP A 184 8.18 -2.61 1.54
N TRP A 185 7.93 -1.31 1.42
CA TRP A 185 6.85 -0.83 0.59
C TRP A 185 7.24 0.42 -0.20
N GLN A 186 6.60 0.59 -1.32
CA GLN A 186 6.85 1.67 -2.25
C GLN A 186 5.52 2.32 -2.61
N ILE A 187 5.54 3.62 -2.82
CA ILE A 187 4.37 4.37 -3.21
C ILE A 187 4.72 5.40 -4.28
N TRP A 188 3.87 5.52 -5.26
CA TRP A 188 3.93 6.55 -6.29
C TRP A 188 2.80 7.54 -6.04
N ILE A 189 3.17 8.78 -5.78
CA ILE A 189 2.25 9.87 -5.45
C ILE A 189 2.25 10.85 -6.61
N SER A 190 1.06 11.21 -7.12
CA SER A 190 0.96 12.18 -8.21
C SER A 190 1.60 13.52 -7.83
N THR A 191 2.33 14.10 -8.77
CA THR A 191 2.96 15.41 -8.57
C THR A 191 1.92 16.54 -8.56
N GLY A 192 2.27 17.68 -7.97
CA GLY A 192 1.43 18.88 -7.96
C GLY A 192 0.61 19.10 -6.70
N ALA A 193 -0.40 19.99 -6.78
CA ALA A 193 -1.11 20.52 -5.61
C ALA A 193 -2.11 19.56 -4.95
N LYS A 194 -2.42 18.43 -5.57
CA LYS A 194 -3.37 17.42 -5.07
C LYS A 194 -2.74 16.03 -5.08
N PRO A 195 -1.74 15.78 -4.21
CA PRO A 195 -1.00 14.52 -4.21
C PRO A 195 -1.92 13.35 -3.83
N LEU A 196 -2.06 12.39 -4.73
CA LEU A 196 -2.83 11.17 -4.52
C LEU A 196 -1.99 9.94 -4.87
N PRO A 197 -2.11 8.83 -4.13
CA PRO A 197 -1.39 7.60 -4.45
C PRO A 197 -1.93 7.00 -5.76
N ARG A 198 -1.01 6.62 -6.65
CA ARG A 198 -1.31 6.02 -7.96
C ARG A 198 -0.92 4.56 -8.04
N LYS A 199 0.10 4.17 -7.27
CA LYS A 199 0.57 2.80 -7.17
C LYS A 199 1.15 2.56 -5.79
N VAL A 200 0.93 1.37 -5.27
CA VAL A 200 1.57 0.85 -4.05
C VAL A 200 2.12 -0.53 -4.33
N VAL A 201 3.32 -0.81 -3.87
CA VAL A 201 3.94 -2.14 -3.88
C VAL A 201 4.34 -2.47 -2.46
N ILE A 202 3.95 -3.65 -1.98
CA ILE A 202 4.30 -4.14 -0.64
C ILE A 202 5.03 -5.48 -0.80
N THR A 203 6.19 -5.61 -0.16
CA THR A 203 7.01 -6.83 -0.12
C THR A 203 7.03 -7.34 1.31
N ASN A 204 6.57 -8.57 1.53
CA ASN A 204 6.67 -9.24 2.83
C ASN A 204 8.09 -9.76 3.04
N ARG A 205 8.81 -9.22 4.02
CA ARG A 205 10.19 -9.61 4.38
C ARG A 205 10.26 -10.77 5.36
N ALA A 206 9.15 -11.08 6.04
CA ALA A 206 9.10 -12.21 6.96
C ALA A 206 9.10 -13.57 6.22
N ASP A 207 8.73 -13.58 4.93
CA ASP A 207 8.80 -14.75 4.07
C ASP A 207 10.10 -14.71 3.24
N GLU A 208 10.87 -15.80 3.24
CA GLU A 208 12.13 -15.91 2.48
C GLU A 208 11.94 -15.66 0.98
N ALA A 209 10.82 -16.09 0.42
CA ALA A 209 10.47 -15.87 -0.98
C ALA A 209 10.07 -14.41 -1.26
N ARG A 210 9.88 -13.57 -0.23
CA ARG A 210 9.53 -12.16 -0.32
C ARG A 210 8.39 -11.88 -1.30
N PRO A 211 7.19 -12.45 -1.08
CA PRO A 211 6.07 -12.22 -1.97
C PRO A 211 5.67 -10.75 -2.00
N GLN A 212 5.23 -10.31 -3.17
CA GLN A 212 4.81 -8.95 -3.40
C GLN A 212 3.31 -8.85 -3.68
N SER A 213 2.75 -7.73 -3.28
CA SER A 213 1.46 -7.25 -3.76
C SER A 213 1.62 -5.89 -4.43
N VAL A 214 0.86 -5.67 -5.50
CA VAL A 214 0.85 -4.44 -6.28
C VAL A 214 -0.58 -3.95 -6.38
N SER A 215 -0.79 -2.67 -6.14
CA SER A 215 -2.07 -1.97 -6.32
C SER A 215 -1.86 -0.82 -7.30
N LEU A 216 -2.52 -0.86 -8.46
CA LEU A 216 -2.62 0.29 -9.35
C LEU A 216 -3.93 1.02 -9.03
N ILE A 217 -3.85 2.33 -8.80
CA ILE A 217 -4.95 3.10 -8.19
C ILE A 217 -5.43 4.18 -9.17
N SER A 218 -6.74 4.20 -9.42
CA SER A 218 -7.42 5.19 -10.24
C SER A 218 -8.47 5.93 -9.44
N TRP A 219 -8.54 7.25 -9.61
CA TRP A 219 -9.40 8.14 -8.84
C TRP A 219 -10.48 8.78 -9.70
N ASN A 220 -11.72 8.78 -9.19
CA ASN A 220 -12.79 9.65 -9.66
C ASN A 220 -13.22 10.54 -8.48
N LEU A 221 -12.85 11.81 -8.54
CA LEU A 221 -13.12 12.79 -7.48
C LEU A 221 -14.49 13.46 -7.62
N ASN A 222 -15.23 13.15 -8.68
CA ASN A 222 -16.59 13.65 -8.91
C ASN A 222 -17.54 12.50 -9.30
N PRO A 223 -17.73 11.49 -8.42
CA PRO A 223 -18.55 10.33 -8.74
C PRO A 223 -20.05 10.67 -8.71
N GLY A 224 -20.80 10.12 -9.66
CA GLY A 224 -22.24 10.31 -9.79
C GLY A 224 -23.13 9.40 -8.93
N PHE A 225 -22.64 8.86 -7.80
CA PHE A 225 -23.47 8.03 -6.91
C PHE A 225 -24.25 8.84 -5.86
N ASN A 226 -25.38 8.32 -5.39
CA ASN A 226 -26.15 8.85 -4.27
C ASN A 226 -25.92 8.01 -3.00
N ASP A 227 -26.47 8.43 -1.87
CA ASP A 227 -26.25 7.77 -0.56
C ASP A 227 -26.91 6.39 -0.43
N ALA A 228 -27.86 6.05 -1.31
CA ALA A 228 -28.49 4.73 -1.29
C ALA A 228 -27.50 3.60 -1.59
N VAL A 229 -26.39 3.89 -2.26
CA VAL A 229 -25.36 2.88 -2.59
C VAL A 229 -24.67 2.30 -1.34
N PHE A 230 -24.69 3.02 -0.21
CA PHE A 230 -24.07 2.61 1.03
C PHE A 230 -24.95 1.70 1.89
N ARG A 231 -26.24 1.64 1.58
CA ARG A 231 -27.20 0.80 2.32
C ARG A 231 -27.30 -0.56 1.67
N PHE A 232 -27.16 -1.59 2.48
CA PHE A 232 -27.42 -2.95 2.03
C PHE A 232 -28.92 -3.23 2.08
N VAL A 233 -29.46 -3.70 0.98
CA VAL A 233 -30.81 -4.25 0.88
C VAL A 233 -30.65 -5.71 0.46
N PRO A 234 -31.06 -6.68 1.29
CA PRO A 234 -30.90 -8.09 0.95
C PRO A 234 -31.59 -8.43 -0.37
N PRO A 235 -30.88 -8.98 -1.37
CA PRO A 235 -31.52 -9.46 -2.60
C PRO A 235 -32.44 -10.64 -2.32
N GLN A 236 -33.39 -10.89 -3.23
CA GLN A 236 -34.29 -12.03 -3.10
C GLN A 236 -33.54 -13.35 -2.96
N GLY A 237 -33.87 -14.13 -1.91
CA GLY A 237 -33.23 -15.40 -1.60
C GLY A 237 -31.85 -15.25 -0.91
N ALA A 238 -31.48 -14.06 -0.49
CA ALA A 238 -30.30 -13.90 0.35
C ALA A 238 -30.58 -14.31 1.79
N THR A 239 -29.64 -15.03 2.41
CA THR A 239 -29.71 -15.51 3.78
C THR A 239 -28.67 -14.82 4.66
N GLN A 240 -29.05 -14.52 5.89
CA GLN A 240 -28.11 -13.95 6.86
C GLN A 240 -27.34 -15.08 7.56
N ALA A 241 -26.01 -14.91 7.66
CA ALA A 241 -25.14 -15.76 8.46
C ALA A 241 -24.42 -14.91 9.52
N GLN A 242 -24.04 -15.53 10.62
CA GLN A 242 -23.22 -14.85 11.63
C GLN A 242 -21.76 -14.77 11.14
N ILE A 243 -21.11 -13.63 11.38
CA ILE A 243 -19.66 -13.55 11.23
C ILE A 243 -19.05 -14.28 12.43
N VAL A 244 -18.33 -15.35 12.16
CA VAL A 244 -17.52 -16.03 13.17
C VAL A 244 -16.14 -15.38 13.16
N ALA A 245 -15.75 -14.78 14.29
CA ALA A 245 -14.38 -14.29 14.45
C ALA A 245 -13.39 -15.45 14.25
N PRO A 246 -12.25 -15.24 13.56
CA PRO A 246 -11.23 -16.26 13.45
C PRO A 246 -10.81 -16.68 14.86
N LYS A 247 -10.70 -17.99 15.10
CA LYS A 247 -10.12 -18.48 16.35
C LYS A 247 -8.67 -18.04 16.39
N THR A 248 -8.33 -17.23 17.38
CA THR A 248 -6.92 -16.91 17.67
C THR A 248 -6.21 -18.23 17.95
N GLN A 249 -5.28 -18.63 17.09
CA GLN A 249 -4.35 -19.72 17.33
C GLN A 249 -3.22 -19.24 18.21
#